data_a6e43e0a6440b38830cb14447ed5d2dc
#
_entry.id   a6e43e0a6440b38830cb14447ed5d2dc
#
_cell.length_a   1.000
_cell.length_b   1.000
_cell.length_c   1.000
_cell.angle_alpha   90.00
_cell.angle_beta   90.00
_cell.angle_gamma   90.00
#
_symmetry.space_group_name_H-M   'P 1'
#
loop_
_entity.id
_entity.type
_entity.pdbx_description
1 polymer ?
#
loop_
_entity_poly.entity_id
_entity_poly.type
_entity_poly.pdbx_seq_one_letter_code
_entity_poly.pdbx_strand_id
1 'polypeptide(L)'
;MVVAQFYTLVFRVFRDGILVEETRSVEELWQDSFYTFVIGCSFSFEAALQQAGLAVRHVELGRNVPMYNTNVACTPAGSLSGNLVVSMRPFSSADAVRAVQVTSRYPRVHGAPVHIGDPV
;
A
#
# COMPACT_ATOMS: atom_id res chain seq x y z
N MET A 1 8.46 -13.90 -10.30
CA MET A 1 7.87 -12.57 -10.03
C MET A 1 8.87 -11.77 -9.20
N VAL A 2 9.14 -10.53 -9.57
CA VAL A 2 10.01 -9.64 -8.79
C VAL A 2 9.15 -8.53 -8.20
N VAL A 3 9.25 -8.31 -6.90
CA VAL A 3 8.55 -7.23 -6.19
C VAL A 3 9.58 -6.22 -5.71
N ALA A 4 9.41 -4.96 -6.11
CA ALA A 4 10.24 -3.86 -5.63
C ALA A 4 9.54 -3.11 -4.51
N GLN A 5 10.22 -2.88 -3.41
CA GLN A 5 9.74 -2.06 -2.32
C GLN A 5 10.55 -0.76 -2.29
N PHE A 6 9.92 0.36 -2.59
CA PHE A 6 10.58 1.64 -2.82
C PHE A 6 11.41 2.21 -1.64
N TYR A 7 11.14 1.76 -0.41
CA TYR A 7 11.79 2.31 0.77
C TYR A 7 13.21 1.79 1.07
N THR A 8 13.59 0.66 0.48
CA THR A 8 14.89 0.04 0.78
C THR A 8 15.75 -0.25 -0.44
N LEU A 9 15.28 0.03 -1.65
CA LEU A 9 15.95 -0.34 -2.90
C LEU A 9 16.37 -1.83 -2.92
N VAL A 10 15.55 -2.68 -2.34
CA VAL A 10 15.76 -4.12 -2.33
C VAL A 10 14.62 -4.79 -3.08
N PHE A 11 14.97 -5.60 -4.06
CA PHE A 11 14.04 -6.44 -4.81
C PHE A 11 13.95 -7.81 -4.16
N ARG A 12 12.75 -8.32 -4.03
CA ARG A 12 12.47 -9.69 -3.63
C ARG A 12 12.16 -10.51 -4.86
N VAL A 13 12.96 -11.51 -5.11
CA VAL A 13 12.81 -12.41 -6.27
C VAL A 13 12.09 -13.68 -5.83
N PHE A 14 10.96 -13.96 -6.46
CA PHE A 14 10.18 -15.16 -6.20
C PHE A 14 10.19 -16.08 -7.44
N ARG A 15 10.43 -17.36 -7.22
CA ARG A 15 10.25 -18.44 -8.22
C ARG A 15 9.24 -19.42 -7.66
N ASP A 16 8.20 -19.70 -8.43
CA ASP A 16 7.11 -20.61 -8.04
C ASP A 16 6.51 -20.31 -6.64
N GLY A 17 6.38 -19.02 -6.32
CA GLY A 17 5.85 -18.55 -5.03
C GLY A 17 6.86 -18.57 -3.87
N ILE A 18 8.08 -19.05 -4.07
CA ILE A 18 9.13 -19.12 -3.06
C ILE A 18 10.08 -17.94 -3.21
N LEU A 19 10.37 -17.23 -2.11
CA LEU A 19 11.41 -16.20 -2.08
C LEU A 19 12.78 -16.89 -2.23
N VAL A 20 13.47 -16.59 -3.33
CA VAL A 20 14.77 -17.20 -3.64
C VAL A 20 15.94 -16.24 -3.42
N GLU A 21 15.69 -14.93 -3.50
CA GLU A 21 16.75 -13.93 -3.41
C GLU A 21 16.21 -12.57 -2.98
N GLU A 22 17.02 -11.82 -2.24
CA GLU A 22 16.88 -10.37 -2.04
C GLU A 22 18.11 -9.67 -2.64
N THR A 23 17.90 -8.77 -3.61
CA THR A 23 18.97 -8.11 -4.35
C THR A 23 18.71 -6.62 -4.52
N ARG A 24 19.76 -5.83 -4.75
CA ARG A 24 19.67 -4.39 -5.03
C ARG A 24 19.54 -4.07 -6.51
N SER A 25 19.78 -5.03 -7.39
CA SER A 25 19.60 -4.90 -8.83
C SER A 25 18.91 -6.15 -9.39
N VAL A 26 18.08 -5.96 -10.41
CA VAL A 26 17.42 -7.04 -11.16
C VAL A 26 17.81 -7.03 -12.64
N GLU A 27 18.84 -6.28 -13.00
CA GLU A 27 19.28 -6.15 -14.40
C GLU A 27 19.62 -7.52 -15.01
N GLU A 28 20.37 -8.36 -14.28
CA GLU A 28 20.73 -9.71 -14.74
C GLU A 28 19.54 -10.69 -14.81
N LEU A 29 18.46 -10.37 -14.10
CA LEU A 29 17.24 -11.16 -14.09
C LEU A 29 16.19 -10.68 -15.08
N TRP A 30 16.43 -9.50 -15.69
CA TRP A 30 15.47 -8.86 -16.57
C TRP A 30 15.28 -9.66 -17.85
N GLN A 31 14.02 -9.76 -18.27
CA GLN A 31 13.63 -10.40 -19.53
C GLN A 31 12.61 -9.51 -20.26
N ASP A 32 12.67 -9.47 -21.58
CA ASP A 32 11.77 -8.65 -22.40
C ASP A 32 10.29 -9.07 -22.26
N SER A 33 10.04 -10.29 -21.77
CA SER A 33 8.70 -10.80 -21.47
C SER A 33 8.12 -10.34 -20.15
N PHE A 34 8.87 -9.57 -19.34
CA PHE A 34 8.40 -9.11 -18.03
C PHE A 34 7.42 -7.95 -18.18
N TYR A 35 6.41 -7.96 -17.33
CA TYR A 35 5.49 -6.86 -17.13
C TYR A 35 5.80 -6.15 -15.86
N THR A 36 5.84 -4.81 -15.92
CA THR A 36 6.10 -3.95 -14.77
C THR A 36 4.86 -3.16 -14.43
N PHE A 37 4.50 -3.14 -13.14
CA PHE A 37 3.42 -2.34 -12.61
C PHE A 37 3.99 -1.25 -11.69
N VAL A 38 3.65 0.00 -11.97
CA VAL A 38 3.93 1.13 -11.07
C VAL A 38 2.63 1.48 -10.37
N ILE A 39 2.59 1.25 -9.06
CA ILE A 39 1.39 1.41 -8.25
C ILE A 39 1.55 2.64 -7.36
N GLY A 40 0.57 3.55 -7.41
CA GLY A 40 0.50 4.71 -6.53
C GLY A 40 0.36 4.27 -5.07
N CYS A 41 0.84 5.11 -4.16
CA CYS A 41 0.88 4.82 -2.73
C CYS A 41 0.06 5.82 -1.93
N SER A 42 -0.51 5.38 -0.82
CA SER A 42 -1.31 6.19 0.11
C SER A 42 -0.54 7.37 0.74
N PHE A 43 0.77 7.36 0.72
CA PHE A 43 1.59 8.51 1.15
C PHE A 43 1.32 9.78 0.33
N SER A 44 0.86 9.62 -0.92
CA SER A 44 0.56 10.76 -1.80
C SER A 44 -0.54 11.68 -1.26
N PHE A 45 -1.46 11.18 -0.43
CA PHE A 45 -2.53 12.00 0.15
C PHE A 45 -2.28 12.38 1.64
N GLU A 46 -1.21 11.89 2.27
CA GLU A 46 -0.93 12.22 3.68
C GLU A 46 -0.66 13.71 3.89
N ALA A 47 0.08 14.34 2.98
CA ALA A 47 0.27 15.78 3.02
C ALA A 47 -1.07 16.55 2.95
N ALA A 48 -2.03 16.08 2.15
CA ALA A 48 -3.35 16.69 2.06
C ALA A 48 -4.18 16.50 3.35
N LEU A 49 -4.05 15.35 4.03
CA LEU A 49 -4.66 15.14 5.34
C LEU A 49 -4.10 16.13 6.38
N GLN A 50 -2.78 16.28 6.43
CA GLN A 50 -2.13 17.22 7.33
C GLN A 50 -2.51 18.68 7.03
N GLN A 51 -2.56 19.08 5.75
CA GLN A 51 -3.01 20.40 5.32
C GLN A 51 -4.48 20.67 5.69
N ALA A 52 -5.30 19.63 5.73
CA ALA A 52 -6.68 19.71 6.23
C ALA A 52 -6.77 19.76 7.77
N GLY A 53 -5.65 19.79 8.48
CA GLY A 53 -5.60 19.81 9.94
C GLY A 53 -5.92 18.46 10.59
N LEU A 54 -5.76 17.35 9.85
CA LEU A 54 -5.97 16.01 10.37
C LEU A 54 -4.65 15.44 10.88
N ALA A 55 -4.63 14.99 12.12
CA ALA A 55 -3.49 14.35 12.72
C ALA A 55 -3.24 12.96 12.10
N VAL A 56 -2.06 12.76 11.52
CA VAL A 56 -1.67 11.46 10.94
C VAL A 56 -0.73 10.78 11.94
N ARG A 57 -1.30 9.89 12.75
CA ARG A 57 -0.66 9.34 13.96
C ARG A 57 0.71 8.73 13.74
N HIS A 58 0.92 7.98 12.69
CA HIS A 58 2.23 7.36 12.43
C HIS A 58 3.29 8.41 12.04
N VAL A 59 2.89 9.50 11.36
CA VAL A 59 3.79 10.61 11.03
C VAL A 59 4.21 11.34 12.32
N GLU A 60 3.28 11.62 13.23
CA GLU A 60 3.57 12.24 14.52
C GLU A 60 4.55 11.40 15.36
N LEU A 61 4.46 10.08 15.24
CA LEU A 61 5.33 9.14 15.94
C LEU A 61 6.65 8.86 15.22
N GLY A 62 6.89 9.45 14.03
CA GLY A 62 8.07 9.18 13.21
C GLY A 62 8.17 7.71 12.78
N ARG A 63 7.03 7.04 12.57
CA ARG A 63 6.95 5.63 12.22
C ARG A 63 6.32 5.45 10.84
N ASN A 64 6.51 4.26 10.27
CA ASN A 64 5.81 3.88 9.05
C ASN A 64 4.33 3.63 9.33
N VAL A 65 3.49 3.80 8.31
CA VAL A 65 2.06 3.47 8.40
C VAL A 65 1.89 1.98 8.71
N PRO A 66 1.02 1.62 9.68
CA PRO A 66 0.75 0.22 9.96
C PRO A 66 -0.02 -0.41 8.80
N MET A 67 0.37 -1.62 8.41
CA MET A 67 -0.25 -2.40 7.34
C MET A 67 -0.76 -3.73 7.88
N TYR A 68 -1.91 -4.16 7.35
CA TYR A 68 -2.61 -5.35 7.81
C TYR A 68 -3.07 -6.21 6.64
N ASN A 69 -2.94 -7.52 6.78
CA ASN A 69 -3.64 -8.47 5.93
C ASN A 69 -5.11 -8.51 6.35
N THR A 70 -6.02 -8.40 5.40
CA THR A 70 -7.45 -8.50 5.65
C THR A 70 -7.98 -9.91 5.34
N ASN A 71 -9.23 -10.17 5.67
CA ASN A 71 -9.98 -11.33 5.22
C ASN A 71 -10.69 -11.12 3.87
N VAL A 72 -10.51 -9.94 3.24
CA VAL A 72 -11.08 -9.62 1.93
C VAL A 72 -10.20 -10.21 0.83
N ALA A 73 -10.71 -11.18 0.11
CA ALA A 73 -10.00 -11.79 -1.00
C ALA A 73 -9.90 -10.84 -2.20
N CYS A 74 -8.71 -10.74 -2.80
CA CYS A 74 -8.53 -10.11 -4.10
C CYS A 74 -9.05 -11.04 -5.22
N THR A 75 -9.45 -10.45 -6.35
CA THR A 75 -9.83 -11.23 -7.53
C THR A 75 -8.62 -12.01 -8.05
N PRO A 76 -8.66 -13.36 -8.12
CA PRO A 76 -7.55 -14.15 -8.62
C PRO A 76 -7.27 -13.89 -10.09
N ALA A 77 -5.99 -13.97 -10.49
CA ALA A 77 -5.57 -13.88 -11.89
C ALA A 77 -4.51 -14.94 -12.18
N GLY A 78 -4.88 -16.00 -12.87
CA GLY A 78 -4.02 -17.15 -13.12
C GLY A 78 -3.56 -17.80 -11.80
N SER A 79 -2.25 -17.90 -11.59
CA SER A 79 -1.66 -18.42 -10.36
C SER A 79 -1.54 -17.37 -9.23
N LEU A 80 -1.91 -16.12 -9.50
CA LEU A 80 -1.84 -15.04 -8.51
C LEU A 80 -3.15 -14.97 -7.74
N SER A 81 -3.05 -15.06 -6.41
CA SER A 81 -4.17 -14.91 -5.48
C SER A 81 -3.67 -14.43 -4.13
N GLY A 82 -4.55 -13.89 -3.31
CA GLY A 82 -4.23 -13.43 -1.97
C GLY A 82 -5.31 -12.52 -1.41
N ASN A 83 -5.12 -12.11 -0.18
CA ASN A 83 -6.00 -11.17 0.47
C ASN A 83 -5.52 -9.73 0.28
N LEU A 84 -6.46 -8.80 0.34
CA LEU A 84 -6.17 -7.37 0.30
C LEU A 84 -5.32 -6.97 1.50
N VAL A 85 -4.24 -6.26 1.25
CA VAL A 85 -3.41 -5.62 2.28
C VAL A 85 -3.80 -4.16 2.36
N VAL A 86 -4.07 -3.67 3.56
CA VAL A 86 -4.50 -2.28 3.79
C VAL A 86 -3.56 -1.56 4.75
N SER A 87 -3.48 -0.25 4.62
CA SER A 87 -2.95 0.62 5.65
C SER A 87 -4.10 1.19 6.49
N MET A 88 -3.90 1.34 7.79
CA MET A 88 -4.89 1.89 8.70
C MET A 88 -4.42 3.22 9.28
N ARG A 89 -5.36 4.13 9.45
CA ARG A 89 -5.15 5.41 10.14
C ARG A 89 -6.28 5.65 11.14
N PRO A 90 -5.97 5.74 12.44
CA PRO A 90 -6.98 6.01 13.45
C PRO A 90 -7.36 7.50 13.42
N PHE A 91 -8.65 7.76 13.46
CA PHE A 91 -9.25 9.09 13.54
C PHE A 91 -10.42 9.09 14.51
N SER A 92 -10.77 10.26 15.02
CA SER A 92 -12.09 10.46 15.64
C SER A 92 -13.20 10.28 14.58
N SER A 93 -14.44 10.02 14.99
CA SER A 93 -15.54 9.86 14.04
C SER A 93 -15.72 11.07 13.12
N ALA A 94 -15.57 12.28 13.64
CA ALA A 94 -15.67 13.52 12.85
C ALA A 94 -14.50 13.63 11.85
N ASP A 95 -13.29 13.31 12.30
CA ASP A 95 -12.11 13.38 11.45
C ASP A 95 -12.07 12.25 10.42
N ALA A 96 -12.65 11.09 10.71
CA ALA A 96 -12.81 10.03 9.73
C ALA A 96 -13.64 10.47 8.52
N VAL A 97 -14.75 11.18 8.74
CA VAL A 97 -15.56 11.75 7.66
C VAL A 97 -14.75 12.75 6.83
N ARG A 98 -14.00 13.64 7.48
CA ARG A 98 -13.12 14.61 6.80
C ARG A 98 -12.01 13.91 6.01
N ALA A 99 -11.40 12.87 6.59
CA ALA A 99 -10.37 12.08 5.93
C ALA A 99 -10.89 11.41 4.66
N VAL A 100 -12.11 10.86 4.67
CA VAL A 100 -12.77 10.33 3.48
C VAL A 100 -12.91 11.39 2.40
N GLN A 101 -13.41 12.58 2.75
CA GLN A 101 -13.60 13.68 1.81
C GLN A 101 -12.29 14.15 1.17
N VAL A 102 -11.20 14.19 1.95
CA VAL A 102 -9.87 14.56 1.46
C VAL A 102 -9.32 13.46 0.56
N THR A 103 -9.29 12.23 1.03
CA THR A 103 -8.62 11.12 0.33
C THR A 103 -9.36 10.68 -0.93
N SER A 104 -10.68 10.82 -1.00
CA SER A 104 -11.50 10.51 -2.20
C SER A 104 -11.08 11.31 -3.45
N ARG A 105 -10.34 12.39 -3.27
CA ARG A 105 -9.79 13.18 -4.39
C ARG A 105 -8.56 12.54 -5.03
N TYR A 106 -8.05 11.44 -4.46
CA TYR A 106 -6.85 10.75 -4.89
C TYR A 106 -7.11 9.29 -5.32
N PRO A 107 -8.04 9.05 -6.28
CA PRO A 107 -8.46 7.69 -6.64
C PRO A 107 -7.32 6.82 -7.21
N ARG A 108 -6.30 7.44 -7.82
CA ARG A 108 -5.17 6.73 -8.44
C ARG A 108 -4.11 6.24 -7.43
N VAL A 109 -4.23 6.61 -6.17
CA VAL A 109 -3.28 6.25 -5.10
C VAL A 109 -4.01 5.68 -3.89
N HIS A 110 -5.06 4.91 -4.14
CA HIS A 110 -5.89 4.24 -3.13
C HIS A 110 -6.64 5.22 -2.21
N GLY A 111 -6.98 6.40 -2.71
CA GLY A 111 -7.85 7.33 -2.01
C GLY A 111 -9.28 6.84 -1.97
N ALA A 112 -10.01 7.19 -0.94
CA ALA A 112 -11.21 6.59 -0.38
C ALA A 112 -10.93 5.26 0.35
N PRO A 113 -11.37 5.13 1.60
CA PRO A 113 -11.13 3.92 2.39
C PRO A 113 -11.97 2.74 1.88
N VAL A 114 -11.43 1.54 2.00
CA VAL A 114 -12.16 0.28 1.74
C VAL A 114 -13.01 -0.13 2.93
N HIS A 115 -12.70 0.41 4.12
CA HIS A 115 -13.46 0.18 5.34
C HIS A 115 -13.38 1.41 6.25
N ILE A 116 -14.47 1.67 6.96
CA ILE A 116 -14.58 2.72 7.99
C ILE A 116 -15.29 2.10 9.20
N GLY A 117 -14.66 2.16 10.35
CA GLY A 117 -15.17 1.61 11.59
C GLY A 117 -14.14 0.76 12.31
N ASP A 118 -14.63 -0.06 13.24
CA ASP A 118 -13.78 -0.96 14.00
C ASP A 118 -13.29 -2.09 13.09
N PRO A 119 -11.98 -2.33 13.00
CA PRO A 119 -11.44 -3.46 12.23
C PRO A 119 -11.65 -4.76 13.02
N VAL A 120 -12.77 -5.44 12.77
CA VAL A 120 -13.10 -6.76 13.38
C VAL A 120 -12.50 -7.87 12.53
#